data_137a4dd8ac4034841214fe139e5789e5
#
_entry.id   137a4dd8ac4034841214fe139e5789e5
#
_cell.length_a   1.000
_cell.length_b   1.000
_cell.length_c   1.000
_cell.angle_alpha   90.00
_cell.angle_beta   90.00
_cell.angle_gamma   90.00
#
_symmetry.space_group_name_H-M   'P 1'
#
loop_
_entity.id
_entity.type
_entity.pdbx_description
1 polymer ?
#
loop_
_entity_poly.entity_id
_entity_poly.type
_entity_poly.pdbx_seq_one_letter_code
_entity_poly.pdbx_strand_id
1 'polypeptide(L)'
;PADVAEALTGQAEAIRKKIEELTASLTAIEQLKAEVLQMQTVSFKKYADIIVNLQMKNASYHLIKRFDDGMLDYIRSRFDKESGLNFMERFDRISDVIVRLKKTGVPPCSERGRQAAKEYWGLIMEFTDGDMGMLPKVEIGKIGAPANNWEERQKLVNEYIEPALQLYFAELGADPFQEVEE
;
A
#
# COMPACT_ATOMS: atom_id res chain seq x y z
N PRO A 1 -9.30 22.72 -39.50
CA PRO A 1 -9.63 23.48 -38.27
C PRO A 1 -10.12 22.58 -37.11
N ALA A 2 -10.91 21.50 -37.44
CA ALA A 2 -11.44 20.59 -36.40
C ALA A 2 -10.32 19.85 -35.64
N ASP A 3 -9.34 19.30 -36.38
CA ASP A 3 -8.22 18.54 -35.82
C ASP A 3 -7.35 19.38 -34.87
N VAL A 4 -7.21 20.68 -35.15
CA VAL A 4 -6.46 21.60 -34.28
C VAL A 4 -7.25 21.88 -32.99
N ALA A 5 -8.57 22.06 -33.08
CA ALA A 5 -9.43 22.26 -31.93
C ALA A 5 -9.47 21.05 -31.02
N GLU A 6 -9.51 19.85 -31.58
CA GLU A 6 -9.45 18.59 -30.83
C GLU A 6 -8.10 18.40 -30.14
N ALA A 7 -6.98 18.67 -30.83
CA ALA A 7 -5.65 18.65 -30.23
C ALA A 7 -5.51 19.65 -29.08
N LEU A 8 -6.03 20.86 -29.23
CA LEU A 8 -6.03 21.88 -28.15
C LEU A 8 -6.91 21.46 -26.97
N THR A 9 -8.04 20.79 -27.23
CA THR A 9 -8.90 20.24 -26.17
C THR A 9 -8.15 19.18 -25.38
N GLY A 10 -7.49 18.23 -26.07
CA GLY A 10 -6.68 17.21 -25.41
C GLY A 10 -5.52 17.77 -24.56
N GLN A 11 -4.86 18.83 -25.09
CA GLN A 11 -3.82 19.54 -24.32
C GLN A 11 -4.40 20.22 -23.07
N ALA A 12 -5.57 20.86 -23.19
CA ALA A 12 -6.22 21.50 -22.05
C ALA A 12 -6.63 20.49 -20.96
N GLU A 13 -7.12 19.31 -21.35
CA GLU A 13 -7.44 18.23 -20.43
C GLU A 13 -6.20 17.68 -19.72
N ALA A 14 -5.11 17.46 -20.45
CA ALA A 14 -3.84 17.03 -19.87
C ALA A 14 -3.30 18.05 -18.84
N ILE A 15 -3.41 19.33 -19.14
CA ILE A 15 -3.02 20.39 -18.21
C ILE A 15 -3.92 20.42 -16.98
N ARG A 16 -5.24 20.29 -17.11
CA ARG A 16 -6.16 20.22 -15.97
C ARG A 16 -5.82 19.08 -15.05
N LYS A 17 -5.59 17.88 -15.60
CA LYS A 17 -5.16 16.72 -14.83
C LYS A 17 -3.86 17.00 -14.06
N LYS A 18 -2.89 17.67 -14.70
CA LYS A 18 -1.63 18.02 -14.05
C LYS A 18 -1.82 19.05 -12.92
N ILE A 19 -2.74 19.99 -13.10
CA ILE A 19 -3.11 20.97 -12.05
C ILE A 19 -3.74 20.25 -10.86
N GLU A 20 -4.66 19.32 -11.08
CA GLU A 20 -5.26 18.51 -10.01
C GLU A 20 -4.21 17.72 -9.22
N GLU A 21 -3.28 17.04 -9.92
CA GLU A 21 -2.18 16.30 -9.31
C GLU A 21 -1.25 17.20 -8.47
N LEU A 22 -0.91 18.39 -9.00
CA LEU A 22 -0.07 19.36 -8.30
C LEU A 22 -0.79 19.96 -7.08
N THR A 23 -2.08 20.22 -7.20
CA THR A 23 -2.91 20.72 -6.10
C THR A 23 -2.98 19.72 -4.96
N ALA A 24 -3.20 18.43 -5.28
CA ALA A 24 -3.18 17.36 -4.29
C ALA A 24 -1.81 17.25 -3.59
N SER A 25 -0.72 17.36 -4.35
CA SER A 25 0.65 17.33 -3.81
C SER A 25 0.92 18.53 -2.90
N LEU A 26 0.46 19.70 -3.28
CA LEU A 26 0.58 20.93 -2.46
C LEU A 26 -0.16 20.77 -1.13
N THR A 27 -1.41 20.30 -1.17
CA THR A 27 -2.21 20.04 0.03
C THR A 27 -1.52 19.07 0.97
N ALA A 28 -0.93 18.01 0.43
CA ALA A 28 -0.20 17.02 1.24
C ALA A 28 1.06 17.64 1.90
N ILE A 29 1.79 18.49 1.19
CA ILE A 29 2.96 19.21 1.73
C ILE A 29 2.54 20.20 2.83
N GLU A 30 1.44 20.91 2.65
CA GLU A 30 0.93 21.87 3.65
C GLU A 30 0.46 21.15 4.92
N GLN A 31 -0.19 20.01 4.80
CA GLN A 31 -0.55 19.15 5.93
C GLN A 31 0.70 18.65 6.69
N LEU A 32 1.70 18.17 5.96
CA LEU A 32 2.99 17.78 6.53
C LEU A 32 3.68 18.92 7.29
N LYS A 33 3.68 20.10 6.70
CA LYS A 33 4.23 21.30 7.34
C LYS A 33 3.51 21.62 8.64
N ALA A 34 2.18 21.56 8.65
CA ALA A 34 1.38 21.79 9.86
C ALA A 34 1.68 20.76 10.95
N GLU A 35 1.83 19.47 10.59
CA GLU A 35 2.21 18.41 11.51
C GLU A 35 3.59 18.64 12.14
N VAL A 36 4.59 18.97 11.30
CA VAL A 36 5.97 19.23 11.77
C VAL A 36 6.02 20.40 12.76
N LEU A 37 5.22 21.45 12.52
CA LEU A 37 5.17 22.61 13.41
C LEU A 37 4.55 22.29 14.80
N GLN A 38 3.78 21.21 14.90
CA GLN A 38 3.17 20.76 16.15
C GLN A 38 4.02 19.71 16.90
N MET A 39 5.04 19.16 16.26
CA MET A 39 5.90 18.14 16.86
C MET A 39 7.00 18.76 17.73
N GLN A 40 7.22 18.17 18.91
CA GLN A 40 8.35 18.54 19.77
C GLN A 40 9.68 17.97 19.27
N THR A 41 9.64 16.85 18.56
CA THR A 41 10.82 16.19 17.95
C THR A 41 10.46 15.70 16.56
N VAL A 42 11.36 15.91 15.59
CA VAL A 42 11.18 15.54 14.20
C VAL A 42 12.29 14.60 13.76
N SER A 43 11.93 13.40 13.28
CA SER A 43 12.87 12.54 12.57
C SER A 43 13.10 13.10 11.15
N PHE A 44 14.18 13.86 10.98
CA PHE A 44 14.53 14.45 9.68
C PHE A 44 14.61 13.39 8.57
N LYS A 45 15.16 12.21 8.87
CA LYS A 45 15.31 11.09 7.94
C LYS A 45 13.94 10.61 7.43
N LYS A 46 12.97 10.44 8.33
CA LYS A 46 11.59 10.02 8.01
C LYS A 46 10.88 11.03 7.11
N TYR A 47 11.00 12.32 7.44
CA TYR A 47 10.37 13.37 6.62
C TYR A 47 11.03 13.56 5.26
N ALA A 48 12.34 13.35 5.16
CA ALA A 48 13.03 13.32 3.86
C ALA A 48 12.45 12.23 2.96
N ASP A 49 12.24 11.02 3.47
CA ASP A 49 11.62 9.93 2.71
C ASP A 49 10.19 10.26 2.28
N ILE A 50 9.39 10.86 3.15
CA ILE A 50 8.03 11.30 2.81
C ILE A 50 8.07 12.30 1.66
N ILE A 51 8.96 13.31 1.72
CA ILE A 51 9.09 14.32 0.67
C ILE A 51 9.52 13.69 -0.65
N VAL A 52 10.51 12.78 -0.63
CA VAL A 52 10.97 12.06 -1.82
C VAL A 52 9.84 11.26 -2.44
N ASN A 53 9.06 10.53 -1.64
CA ASN A 53 7.94 9.75 -2.14
C ASN A 53 6.81 10.62 -2.69
N LEU A 54 6.53 11.78 -2.09
CA LEU A 54 5.61 12.77 -2.65
C LEU A 54 6.07 13.28 -4.01
N GLN A 55 7.36 13.61 -4.16
CA GLN A 55 7.94 14.06 -5.43
C GLN A 55 7.87 12.97 -6.51
N MET A 56 7.97 11.71 -6.10
CA MET A 56 7.85 10.55 -6.99
C MET A 56 6.40 10.17 -7.29
N LYS A 57 5.43 10.96 -6.83
CA LYS A 57 3.98 10.68 -6.95
C LYS A 57 3.56 9.30 -6.40
N ASN A 58 4.29 8.79 -5.42
CA ASN A 58 3.93 7.56 -4.74
C ASN A 58 2.72 7.82 -3.83
N ALA A 59 1.56 7.32 -4.21
CA ALA A 59 0.32 7.47 -3.45
C ALA A 59 0.40 6.87 -2.03
N SER A 60 1.34 5.94 -1.81
CA SER A 60 1.53 5.26 -0.52
C SER A 60 2.49 5.98 0.44
N TYR A 61 2.95 7.21 0.12
CA TYR A 61 3.86 7.97 1.00
C TYR A 61 3.35 8.12 2.44
N HIS A 62 2.03 8.14 2.62
CA HIS A 62 1.40 8.22 3.94
C HIS A 62 1.69 7.00 4.83
N LEU A 63 2.04 5.85 4.26
CA LEU A 63 2.44 4.66 5.00
C LEU A 63 3.79 4.86 5.71
N ILE A 64 4.68 5.64 5.10
CA ILE A 64 6.02 5.92 5.66
C ILE A 64 5.91 6.62 7.02
N LYS A 65 4.90 7.45 7.23
CA LYS A 65 4.66 8.12 8.52
C LYS A 65 4.46 7.13 9.68
N ARG A 66 4.07 5.93 9.41
CA ARG A 66 3.58 4.92 10.33
C ARG A 66 4.61 3.86 10.66
N PHE A 67 5.60 3.71 9.81
CA PHE A 67 6.71 2.83 10.08
C PHE A 67 7.67 3.47 11.07
N ASP A 68 8.18 2.67 11.98
CA ASP A 68 9.31 3.07 12.82
C ASP A 68 10.61 3.12 11.98
N ASP A 69 11.66 3.69 12.56
CA ASP A 69 12.93 3.86 11.85
C ASP A 69 13.55 2.50 11.48
N GLY A 70 13.36 1.45 12.29
CA GLY A 70 13.83 0.10 12.00
C GLY A 70 13.16 -0.51 10.78
N MET A 71 11.83 -0.34 10.65
CA MET A 71 11.08 -0.78 9.47
C MET A 71 11.51 -0.01 8.22
N LEU A 72 11.73 1.30 8.33
CA LEU A 72 12.18 2.11 7.20
C LEU A 72 13.60 1.71 6.75
N ASP A 73 14.50 1.42 7.69
CA ASP A 73 15.85 0.93 7.37
C ASP A 73 15.80 -0.47 6.74
N TYR A 74 14.92 -1.34 7.21
CA TYR A 74 14.67 -2.64 6.57
C TYR A 74 14.20 -2.47 5.12
N ILE A 75 13.18 -1.64 4.88
CA ILE A 75 12.65 -1.39 3.53
C ILE A 75 13.77 -0.86 2.61
N ARG A 76 14.57 0.09 3.08
CA ARG A 76 15.69 0.65 2.30
C ARG A 76 16.78 -0.36 1.99
N SER A 77 17.04 -1.29 2.91
CA SER A 77 18.03 -2.34 2.70
C SER A 77 17.56 -3.40 1.70
N ARG A 78 16.24 -3.62 1.64
CA ARG A 78 15.61 -4.69 0.85
C ARG A 78 15.22 -4.25 -0.56
N PHE A 79 14.76 -3.02 -0.70
CA PHE A 79 14.21 -2.50 -1.95
C PHE A 79 14.99 -1.28 -2.41
N ASP A 80 15.40 -1.29 -3.67
CA ASP A 80 15.77 -0.08 -4.38
C ASP A 80 14.51 0.65 -4.88
N LYS A 81 14.68 1.78 -5.56
CA LYS A 81 13.58 2.59 -6.07
C LYS A 81 12.67 1.81 -7.03
N GLU A 82 13.25 1.03 -7.95
CA GLU A 82 12.50 0.34 -8.99
C GLU A 82 11.76 -0.86 -8.42
N SER A 83 12.45 -1.69 -7.65
CA SER A 83 11.85 -2.87 -6.99
C SER A 83 10.80 -2.49 -5.97
N GLY A 84 11.00 -1.40 -5.22
CA GLY A 84 10.01 -0.89 -4.27
C GLY A 84 8.74 -0.38 -4.95
N LEU A 85 8.85 0.37 -6.04
CA LEU A 85 7.69 0.81 -6.83
C LEU A 85 6.94 -0.38 -7.43
N ASN A 86 7.65 -1.34 -8.02
CA ASN A 86 7.05 -2.54 -8.58
C ASN A 86 6.32 -3.35 -7.50
N PHE A 87 6.92 -3.50 -6.31
CA PHE A 87 6.28 -4.17 -5.19
C PHE A 87 4.96 -3.48 -4.80
N MET A 88 4.98 -2.14 -4.66
CA MET A 88 3.79 -1.36 -4.31
C MET A 88 2.68 -1.47 -5.37
N GLU A 89 3.02 -1.43 -6.65
CA GLU A 89 2.05 -1.60 -7.74
C GLU A 89 1.40 -2.98 -7.71
N ARG A 90 2.17 -4.03 -7.42
CA ARG A 90 1.63 -5.40 -7.28
C ARG A 90 0.74 -5.53 -6.05
N PHE A 91 1.15 -4.93 -4.94
CA PHE A 91 0.36 -4.91 -3.71
C PHE A 91 -0.97 -4.17 -3.90
N ASP A 92 -0.96 -3.02 -4.56
CA ASP A 92 -2.17 -2.27 -4.88
C ASP A 92 -3.10 -3.06 -5.82
N ARG A 93 -2.53 -3.69 -6.84
CA ARG A 93 -3.30 -4.52 -7.79
C ARG A 93 -4.00 -5.69 -7.11
N ILE A 94 -3.30 -6.46 -6.27
CA ILE A 94 -3.92 -7.57 -5.55
C ILE A 94 -4.96 -7.09 -4.54
N SER A 95 -4.72 -5.97 -3.88
CA SER A 95 -5.69 -5.35 -2.98
C SER A 95 -6.97 -4.95 -3.71
N ASP A 96 -6.89 -4.38 -4.91
CA ASP A 96 -8.05 -4.05 -5.74
C ASP A 96 -8.82 -5.29 -6.19
N VAL A 97 -8.11 -6.37 -6.51
CA VAL A 97 -8.75 -7.67 -6.84
C VAL A 97 -9.53 -8.17 -5.63
N ILE A 98 -8.93 -8.17 -4.45
CA ILE A 98 -9.54 -8.63 -3.20
C ILE A 98 -10.79 -7.81 -2.86
N VAL A 99 -10.69 -6.48 -2.92
CA VAL A 99 -11.84 -5.58 -2.69
C VAL A 99 -12.97 -5.88 -3.67
N ARG A 100 -12.65 -6.12 -4.93
CA ARG A 100 -13.64 -6.48 -5.95
C ARG A 100 -14.30 -7.83 -5.64
N LEU A 101 -13.52 -8.85 -5.26
CA LEU A 101 -14.05 -10.16 -4.85
C LEU A 101 -15.01 -10.02 -3.66
N LYS A 102 -14.62 -9.25 -2.64
CA LYS A 102 -15.46 -8.96 -1.47
C LYS A 102 -16.77 -8.26 -1.87
N LYS A 103 -16.68 -7.19 -2.66
CA LYS A 103 -17.85 -6.39 -3.10
C LYS A 103 -18.80 -7.17 -4.00
N THR A 104 -18.29 -8.11 -4.79
CA THR A 104 -19.11 -8.96 -5.69
C THR A 104 -19.60 -10.24 -5.03
N GLY A 105 -19.32 -10.43 -3.73
CA GLY A 105 -19.79 -11.60 -2.98
C GLY A 105 -19.14 -12.92 -3.38
N VAL A 106 -17.97 -12.90 -4.03
CA VAL A 106 -17.22 -14.12 -4.38
C VAL A 106 -16.67 -14.74 -3.09
N PRO A 107 -16.98 -16.01 -2.79
CA PRO A 107 -16.54 -16.62 -1.53
C PRO A 107 -15.02 -16.78 -1.44
N PRO A 108 -14.39 -16.60 -0.26
CA PRO A 108 -12.96 -16.85 -0.04
C PRO A 108 -12.51 -18.26 -0.42
N CYS A 109 -13.38 -19.27 -0.25
CA CYS A 109 -13.12 -20.67 -0.61
C CYS A 109 -13.18 -20.95 -2.12
N SER A 110 -13.58 -19.99 -2.95
CA SER A 110 -13.60 -20.15 -4.39
C SER A 110 -12.19 -20.24 -4.98
N GLU A 111 -12.07 -20.78 -6.20
CA GLU A 111 -10.79 -20.79 -6.90
C GLU A 111 -10.15 -19.39 -7.01
N ARG A 112 -10.98 -18.36 -7.29
CA ARG A 112 -10.51 -16.98 -7.35
C ARG A 112 -10.07 -16.44 -5.99
N GLY A 113 -10.75 -16.84 -4.90
CA GLY A 113 -10.36 -16.50 -3.53
C GLY A 113 -9.03 -17.14 -3.15
N ARG A 114 -8.83 -18.42 -3.46
CA ARG A 114 -7.57 -19.14 -3.24
C ARG A 114 -6.41 -18.53 -4.04
N GLN A 115 -6.65 -18.21 -5.30
CA GLN A 115 -5.63 -17.54 -6.12
C GLN A 115 -5.23 -16.19 -5.52
N ALA A 116 -6.19 -15.38 -5.08
CA ALA A 116 -5.92 -14.10 -4.43
C ALA A 116 -5.13 -14.29 -3.12
N ALA A 117 -5.46 -15.31 -2.31
CA ALA A 117 -4.71 -15.64 -1.10
C ALA A 117 -3.27 -16.03 -1.40
N LYS A 118 -3.05 -16.87 -2.40
CA LYS A 118 -1.71 -17.27 -2.85
C LYS A 118 -0.87 -16.09 -3.30
N GLU A 119 -1.43 -15.19 -4.11
CA GLU A 119 -0.71 -14.01 -4.61
C GLU A 119 -0.41 -13.04 -3.48
N TYR A 120 -1.38 -12.78 -2.61
CA TYR A 120 -1.18 -11.91 -1.44
C TYR A 120 -0.12 -12.45 -0.51
N TRP A 121 -0.16 -13.75 -0.20
CA TRP A 121 0.86 -14.41 0.63
C TRP A 121 2.24 -14.37 -0.01
N GLY A 122 2.33 -14.57 -1.33
CA GLY A 122 3.58 -14.42 -2.08
C GLY A 122 4.22 -13.05 -1.90
N LEU A 123 3.43 -11.97 -1.88
CA LEU A 123 3.93 -10.63 -1.61
C LEU A 123 4.39 -10.45 -0.15
N ILE A 124 3.68 -11.05 0.81
CA ILE A 124 4.11 -11.03 2.22
C ILE A 124 5.46 -11.74 2.37
N MET A 125 5.61 -12.92 1.78
CA MET A 125 6.87 -13.68 1.81
C MET A 125 8.02 -12.92 1.13
N GLU A 126 7.76 -12.25 0.02
CA GLU A 126 8.74 -11.41 -0.65
C GLU A 126 9.14 -10.21 0.22
N PHE A 127 8.18 -9.55 0.86
CA PHE A 127 8.45 -8.42 1.74
C PHE A 127 9.26 -8.82 2.96
N THR A 128 8.91 -9.93 3.61
CA THR A 128 9.55 -10.39 4.85
C THR A 128 10.83 -11.20 4.60
N ASP A 129 11.14 -11.52 3.35
CA ASP A 129 12.22 -12.47 2.99
C ASP A 129 12.06 -13.85 3.66
N GLY A 130 10.81 -14.24 3.94
CA GLY A 130 10.48 -15.46 4.67
C GLY A 130 10.64 -15.35 6.19
N ASP A 131 11.03 -14.21 6.73
CA ASP A 131 11.13 -14.00 8.18
C ASP A 131 9.74 -13.73 8.78
N MET A 132 9.19 -14.76 9.40
CA MET A 132 7.87 -14.72 10.06
C MET A 132 7.85 -13.78 11.27
N GLY A 133 8.99 -13.51 11.90
CA GLY A 133 9.10 -12.55 13.00
C GLY A 133 8.82 -11.10 12.56
N MET A 134 8.82 -10.82 11.25
CA MET A 134 8.43 -9.53 10.69
C MET A 134 6.91 -9.36 10.54
N LEU A 135 6.10 -10.41 10.55
CA LEU A 135 4.66 -10.35 10.35
C LEU A 135 3.91 -9.44 11.33
N PRO A 136 4.20 -9.45 12.64
CA PRO A 136 3.56 -8.53 13.58
C PRO A 136 3.85 -7.06 13.27
N LYS A 137 5.00 -6.76 12.65
CA LYS A 137 5.39 -5.41 12.24
C LYS A 137 4.71 -4.96 10.96
N VAL A 138 4.21 -5.91 10.17
CA VAL A 138 3.46 -5.68 8.92
C VAL A 138 1.95 -5.53 9.17
N GLU A 139 1.51 -5.44 10.44
CA GLU A 139 0.11 -5.14 10.78
C GLU A 139 -0.36 -3.78 10.23
N ILE A 140 -0.47 -3.73 8.93
CA ILE A 140 -0.88 -2.55 8.16
C ILE A 140 -2.33 -2.13 8.50
N GLY A 141 -3.13 -3.04 9.05
CA GLY A 141 -4.53 -2.80 9.39
C GLY A 141 -4.80 -2.01 10.69
N LYS A 142 -3.83 -1.92 11.61
CA LYS A 142 -3.99 -1.17 12.87
C LYS A 142 -3.43 0.25 12.80
N ILE A 143 -2.96 0.63 11.67
CA ILE A 143 -2.32 1.92 11.49
C ILE A 143 -3.44 2.95 11.20
N GLY A 144 -3.82 3.77 12.20
CA GLY A 144 -4.89 4.78 12.17
C GLY A 144 -4.81 5.76 11.01
N ALA A 145 -5.94 6.15 10.43
CA ALA A 145 -6.07 6.78 9.13
C ALA A 145 -5.70 8.24 9.02
N PRO A 146 -5.39 8.64 7.82
CA PRO A 146 -5.85 9.89 7.27
C PRO A 146 -7.02 9.71 6.30
N ALA A 147 -7.73 10.79 6.07
CA ALA A 147 -8.99 11.03 5.42
C ALA A 147 -9.10 10.64 3.93
N ASN A 148 -8.64 9.49 3.52
CA ASN A 148 -8.90 8.95 2.20
C ASN A 148 -9.30 7.47 2.33
N ASN A 149 -10.04 6.95 1.41
CA ASN A 149 -10.64 5.61 1.36
C ASN A 149 -9.68 4.42 1.62
N TRP A 150 -8.44 4.65 2.05
CA TRP A 150 -7.43 3.63 2.25
C TRP A 150 -7.77 2.69 3.42
N GLU A 151 -8.25 3.23 4.54
CA GLU A 151 -8.66 2.40 5.70
C GLU A 151 -9.85 1.52 5.37
N GLU A 152 -10.86 2.11 4.74
CA GLU A 152 -12.02 1.35 4.31
C GLU A 152 -11.61 0.25 3.32
N ARG A 153 -10.73 0.59 2.37
CA ARG A 153 -10.15 -0.37 1.43
C ARG A 153 -9.38 -1.47 2.15
N GLN A 154 -8.49 -1.12 3.10
CA GLN A 154 -7.69 -2.07 3.86
C GLN A 154 -8.56 -2.96 4.76
N LYS A 155 -9.60 -2.41 5.37
CA LYS A 155 -10.58 -3.17 6.12
C LYS A 155 -11.23 -4.24 5.24
N LEU A 156 -11.69 -3.87 4.04
CA LEU A 156 -12.27 -4.82 3.08
C LEU A 156 -11.28 -5.90 2.66
N VAL A 157 -10.01 -5.53 2.46
CA VAL A 157 -8.93 -6.47 2.15
C VAL A 157 -8.77 -7.46 3.29
N ASN A 158 -8.60 -6.98 4.53
CA ASN A 158 -8.37 -7.84 5.69
C ASN A 158 -9.55 -8.79 5.95
N GLU A 159 -10.78 -8.27 5.91
CA GLU A 159 -11.99 -9.08 6.09
C GLU A 159 -12.18 -10.20 5.07
N TYR A 160 -11.58 -10.07 3.88
CA TYR A 160 -11.66 -11.09 2.84
C TYR A 160 -10.45 -12.01 2.86
N ILE A 161 -9.24 -11.43 3.01
CA ILE A 161 -8.00 -12.18 2.86
C ILE A 161 -7.73 -13.11 4.04
N GLU A 162 -8.12 -12.71 5.26
CA GLU A 162 -7.91 -13.54 6.45
C GLU A 162 -8.53 -14.93 6.34
N PRO A 163 -9.85 -15.09 6.07
CA PRO A 163 -10.42 -16.41 5.87
C PRO A 163 -9.89 -17.12 4.61
N ALA A 164 -9.51 -16.39 3.56
CA ALA A 164 -8.94 -16.98 2.36
C ALA A 164 -7.54 -17.56 2.62
N LEU A 165 -6.71 -16.90 3.41
CA LEU A 165 -5.40 -17.40 3.84
C LEU A 165 -5.52 -18.63 4.76
N GLN A 166 -6.46 -18.62 5.71
CA GLN A 166 -6.71 -19.78 6.56
C GLN A 166 -7.03 -21.03 5.73
N LEU A 167 -7.89 -20.89 4.72
CA LEU A 167 -8.20 -21.99 3.80
C LEU A 167 -6.98 -22.42 2.97
N TYR A 168 -6.22 -21.45 2.47
CA TYR A 168 -5.01 -21.70 1.69
C TYR A 168 -3.97 -22.48 2.51
N PHE A 169 -3.73 -22.11 3.78
CA PHE A 169 -2.79 -22.82 4.65
C PHE A 169 -3.30 -24.20 5.05
N ALA A 170 -4.60 -24.34 5.28
CA ALA A 170 -5.20 -25.65 5.55
C ALA A 170 -5.01 -26.62 4.37
N GLU A 171 -5.11 -26.16 3.13
CA GLU A 171 -4.85 -26.95 1.92
C GLU A 171 -3.36 -27.33 1.78
N LEU A 172 -2.44 -26.47 2.22
CA LEU A 172 -1.01 -26.74 2.21
C LEU A 172 -0.56 -27.70 3.34
N GLY A 173 -1.42 -27.92 4.34
CA GLY A 173 -1.07 -28.69 5.53
C GLY A 173 -0.02 -28.03 6.41
N ALA A 174 0.16 -26.71 6.28
CA ALA A 174 1.11 -25.92 7.04
C ALA A 174 0.41 -24.62 7.48
N ASP A 175 0.43 -24.37 8.79
CA ASP A 175 0.01 -23.10 9.34
C ASP A 175 1.26 -22.29 9.71
N PRO A 176 1.61 -21.24 8.95
CA PRO A 176 2.80 -20.45 9.22
C PRO A 176 2.70 -19.63 10.52
N PHE A 177 1.54 -19.59 11.17
CA PHE A 177 1.30 -18.90 12.44
C PHE A 177 1.28 -19.84 13.64
N GLN A 178 1.36 -21.15 13.46
CA GLN A 178 1.57 -22.06 14.57
C GLN A 178 3.03 -21.93 15.03
N GLU A 179 3.20 -21.36 16.22
CA GLU A 179 4.46 -21.44 16.94
C GLU A 179 4.85 -22.92 17.02
N VAL A 180 6.05 -23.24 16.55
CA VAL A 180 6.66 -24.56 16.80
C VAL A 180 6.93 -24.56 18.29
N GLU A 181 6.03 -25.18 19.08
CA GLU A 181 6.31 -25.51 20.47
C GLU A 181 7.54 -26.46 20.48
N GLU A 182 8.69 -25.91 20.84
CA GLU A 182 9.86 -26.66 21.26
C GLU A 182 9.76 -27.05 22.73
#